data_a35c72db9a042250122c6e8fbd403c0b
#
_entry.id   a35c72db9a042250122c6e8fbd403c0b
#
_cell.length_a   1.000
_cell.length_b   1.000
_cell.length_c   1.000
_cell.angle_alpha   90.00
_cell.angle_beta   90.00
_cell.angle_gamma   90.00
#
_symmetry.space_group_name_H-M   'P 1'
#
loop_
_entity.id
_entity.type
_entity.pdbx_description
1 polymer ?
#
loop_
_entity_poly.entity_id
_entity_poly.type
_entity_poly.pdbx_seq_one_letter_code
_entity_poly.pdbx_strand_id
1 'polypeptide(L)'
;VYSRRSLLTGFLLVPLLAACGRSPARERHDELIAWPAQDRWPPIFYQASTEAQEAYRYAVTHPEILQYFPCYCGCVEWGHRSVLDCSVREFRADGSVVLDSMTFG
;
A
#
# COMPACT_ATOMS: atom_id res chain seq x y z
N VAL A 1 24.87 16.54 -47.54
CA VAL A 1 24.82 17.59 -46.53
C VAL A 1 23.38 17.72 -45.97
N TYR A 2 22.39 17.59 -46.78
CA TYR A 2 21.01 17.73 -46.37
C TYR A 2 20.44 16.56 -45.61
N SER A 3 20.94 15.38 -45.86
CA SER A 3 20.51 14.18 -45.17
C SER A 3 20.90 14.12 -43.69
N ARG A 4 21.98 14.80 -43.33
CA ARG A 4 22.48 14.84 -41.95
C ARG A 4 21.56 15.64 -41.01
N ARG A 5 20.86 16.65 -41.52
CA ARG A 5 19.95 17.47 -40.74
C ARG A 5 18.66 16.76 -40.42
N SER A 6 18.20 15.94 -41.33
CA SER A 6 16.98 15.13 -41.13
C SER A 6 17.16 14.05 -40.09
N LEU A 7 18.34 13.47 -40.00
CA LEU A 7 18.67 12.43 -39.01
C LEU A 7 18.72 12.98 -37.59
N LEU A 8 19.18 14.22 -37.40
CA LEU A 8 19.27 14.88 -36.11
C LEU A 8 17.88 15.21 -35.53
N THR A 9 16.92 15.54 -36.41
CA THR A 9 15.56 15.86 -35.98
C THR A 9 14.81 14.65 -35.50
N GLY A 10 15.04 13.48 -36.08
CA GLY A 10 14.43 12.23 -35.65
C GLY A 10 14.94 11.76 -34.29
N PHE A 11 16.16 12.06 -33.94
CA PHE A 11 16.77 11.66 -32.69
C PHE A 11 16.19 12.39 -31.47
N LEU A 12 15.71 13.61 -31.64
CA LEU A 12 15.18 14.45 -30.56
C LEU A 12 13.78 14.01 -30.12
N LEU A 13 13.03 13.30 -30.95
CA LEU A 13 11.67 12.86 -30.64
C LEU A 13 11.63 11.62 -29.75
N VAL A 14 12.63 10.76 -29.79
CA VAL A 14 12.68 9.50 -29.03
C VAL A 14 12.74 9.70 -27.52
N PRO A 15 13.55 10.62 -26.98
CA PRO A 15 13.58 10.87 -25.52
C PRO A 15 12.27 11.41 -24.95
N LEU A 16 11.51 12.16 -25.73
CA LEU A 16 10.23 12.74 -25.29
C LEU A 16 9.14 11.67 -25.11
N LEU A 17 9.10 10.68 -25.98
CA LEU A 17 8.15 9.57 -25.90
C LEU A 17 8.45 8.67 -24.69
N ALA A 18 9.70 8.46 -24.35
CA ALA A 18 10.09 7.66 -23.20
C ALA A 18 9.74 8.32 -21.87
N ALA A 19 9.68 9.65 -21.80
CA ALA A 19 9.32 10.38 -20.59
C ALA A 19 7.83 10.32 -20.24
N CYS A 20 6.96 10.11 -21.21
CA CYS A 20 5.52 10.05 -21.03
C CYS A 20 5.01 8.74 -20.42
N GLY A 21 5.82 7.69 -20.38
CA GLY A 21 5.44 6.36 -19.91
C GLY A 21 5.59 6.12 -18.42
N ARG A 22 5.92 7.13 -17.59
CA ARG A 22 6.22 6.97 -16.18
C ARG A 22 5.15 7.46 -15.22
N SER A 23 3.97 7.81 -15.69
CA SER A 23 2.90 8.39 -14.89
C SER A 23 2.23 7.47 -13.86
N PRO A 24 2.22 6.12 -13.96
CA PRO A 24 1.42 5.27 -13.06
C PRO A 24 2.02 5.02 -11.68
N ALA A 25 3.19 5.51 -11.36
CA ALA A 25 3.87 5.21 -10.08
C ALA A 25 3.28 5.95 -8.87
N ARG A 26 2.28 6.82 -9.05
CA ARG A 26 1.68 7.64 -7.98
C ARG A 26 0.79 6.88 -7.01
N GLU A 27 0.23 5.76 -7.42
CA GLU A 27 -0.75 5.03 -6.61
C GLU A 27 -0.13 4.19 -5.50
N ARG A 28 1.19 4.04 -5.49
CA ARG A 28 1.88 3.18 -4.52
C ARG A 28 2.31 3.87 -3.24
N HIS A 29 2.18 5.19 -3.15
CA HIS A 29 2.63 5.93 -1.98
C HIS A 29 1.67 5.84 -0.79
N ASP A 30 0.44 5.44 -1.03
CA ASP A 30 -0.59 5.37 0.00
C ASP A 30 -0.72 3.97 0.62
N GLU A 31 0.05 3.00 0.16
CA GLU A 31 0.03 1.66 0.75
C GLU A 31 0.86 1.60 2.03
N LEU A 32 0.22 1.19 3.11
CA LEU A 32 0.88 0.98 4.39
C LEU A 32 1.39 -0.46 4.46
N ILE A 33 2.63 -0.66 4.07
CA ILE A 33 3.22 -2.00 3.97
C ILE A 33 3.99 -2.34 5.24
N ALA A 34 3.66 -3.48 5.84
CA ALA A 34 4.36 -4.05 6.97
C ALA A 34 5.05 -5.36 6.59
N TRP A 35 6.12 -5.67 7.30
CA TRP A 35 6.85 -6.94 7.24
C TRP A 35 6.89 -7.55 8.63
N PRO A 36 5.82 -8.22 9.07
CA PRO A 36 5.69 -8.66 10.46
C PRO A 36 6.77 -9.64 10.91
N ALA A 37 7.22 -10.53 10.01
CA ALA A 37 8.27 -11.50 10.35
C ALA A 37 9.60 -10.82 10.71
N GLN A 38 9.85 -9.61 10.24
CA GLN A 38 11.05 -8.83 10.50
C GLN A 38 10.80 -7.69 11.48
N ASP A 39 9.60 -7.61 12.02
CA ASP A 39 9.12 -6.53 12.90
C ASP A 39 9.34 -5.14 12.28
N ARG A 40 9.11 -5.03 10.98
CA ARG A 40 9.18 -3.76 10.23
C ARG A 40 7.80 -3.28 9.88
N TRP A 41 7.52 -2.03 10.26
CA TRP A 41 6.21 -1.41 10.12
C TRP A 41 6.34 -0.05 9.42
N PRO A 42 5.29 0.45 8.79
CA PRO A 42 5.33 1.78 8.19
C PRO A 42 5.49 2.87 9.27
N PRO A 43 6.02 4.05 8.92
CA PRO A 43 6.30 5.11 9.90
C PRO A 43 5.10 5.50 10.79
N ILE A 44 3.90 5.52 10.23
CA ILE A 44 2.69 5.86 10.97
C ILE A 44 2.42 4.90 12.14
N PHE A 45 2.83 3.64 12.01
CA PHE A 45 2.69 2.64 13.06
C PHE A 45 3.42 3.05 14.34
N TYR A 46 4.65 3.56 14.20
CA TYR A 46 5.47 3.97 15.34
C TYR A 46 4.97 5.24 16.01
N GLN A 47 4.17 6.02 15.30
CA GLN A 47 3.52 7.22 15.84
C GLN A 47 2.16 6.92 16.49
N ALA A 48 1.64 5.73 16.31
CA ALA A 48 0.36 5.32 16.85
C ALA A 48 0.45 5.01 18.35
N SER A 49 -0.72 4.96 19.00
CA SER A 49 -0.81 4.53 20.40
C SER A 49 -0.33 3.08 20.57
N THR A 50 0.05 2.74 21.79
CA THR A 50 0.44 1.37 22.12
C THR A 50 -0.68 0.37 21.80
N GLU A 51 -1.90 0.76 22.10
CA GLU A 51 -3.09 -0.06 21.84
C GLU A 51 -3.28 -0.33 20.34
N ALA A 52 -3.11 0.71 19.51
CA ALA A 52 -3.20 0.55 18.07
C ALA A 52 -2.08 -0.36 17.53
N GLN A 53 -0.87 -0.18 18.02
CA GLN A 53 0.26 -1.04 17.63
C GLN A 53 0.01 -2.52 17.99
N GLU A 54 -0.50 -2.78 19.19
CA GLU A 54 -0.84 -4.13 19.63
C GLU A 54 -1.97 -4.71 18.79
N ALA A 55 -2.96 -3.90 18.44
CA ALA A 55 -4.07 -4.33 17.59
C ALA A 55 -3.59 -4.77 16.21
N TYR A 56 -2.68 -4.03 15.59
CA TYR A 56 -2.10 -4.43 14.30
C TYR A 56 -1.25 -5.69 14.42
N ARG A 57 -0.43 -5.81 15.45
CA ARG A 57 0.35 -7.03 15.68
C ARG A 57 -0.54 -8.24 15.86
N TYR A 58 -1.61 -8.10 16.59
CA TYR A 58 -2.57 -9.17 16.79
C TYR A 58 -3.28 -9.54 15.47
N ALA A 59 -3.69 -8.53 14.71
CA ALA A 59 -4.39 -8.74 13.45
C ALA A 59 -3.56 -9.53 12.42
N VAL A 60 -2.27 -9.24 12.32
CA VAL A 60 -1.39 -9.94 11.37
C VAL A 60 -1.03 -11.36 11.81
N THR A 61 -1.08 -11.64 13.11
CA THR A 61 -0.74 -12.97 13.66
C THR A 61 -1.95 -13.86 13.87
N HIS A 62 -3.14 -13.29 14.02
CA HIS A 62 -4.39 -14.02 14.31
C HIS A 62 -5.55 -13.60 13.39
N PRO A 63 -5.34 -13.56 12.07
CA PRO A 63 -6.40 -13.16 11.14
C PRO A 63 -7.59 -14.12 11.17
N GLU A 64 -7.34 -15.40 11.43
CA GLU A 64 -8.36 -16.44 11.53
C GLU A 64 -9.35 -16.20 12.67
N ILE A 65 -8.95 -15.45 13.69
CA ILE A 65 -9.82 -15.09 14.81
C ILE A 65 -10.61 -13.81 14.49
N LEU A 66 -9.91 -12.77 14.05
CA LEU A 66 -10.51 -11.44 13.86
C LEU A 66 -11.52 -11.39 12.72
N GLN A 67 -11.46 -12.30 11.76
CA GLN A 67 -12.43 -12.35 10.67
C GLN A 67 -13.85 -12.64 11.13
N TYR A 68 -14.01 -13.24 12.30
CA TYR A 68 -15.32 -13.58 12.86
C TYR A 68 -15.93 -12.49 13.74
N PHE A 69 -15.18 -11.46 14.08
CA PHE A 69 -15.69 -10.33 14.84
C PHE A 69 -16.25 -9.27 13.90
N PRO A 70 -17.54 -8.94 13.97
CA PRO A 70 -18.11 -7.93 13.10
C PRO A 70 -17.54 -6.54 13.43
N CYS A 71 -17.37 -5.73 12.39
CA CYS A 71 -16.94 -4.35 12.55
C CYS A 71 -18.13 -3.45 12.78
N TYR A 72 -18.14 -2.76 13.92
CA TYR A 72 -19.20 -1.81 14.28
C TYR A 72 -18.78 -0.34 14.09
N CYS A 73 -17.67 -0.09 13.42
CA CYS A 73 -17.17 1.26 13.22
C CYS A 73 -17.92 2.08 12.15
N GLY A 74 -18.92 1.50 11.51
CA GLY A 74 -19.66 2.15 10.42
C GLY A 74 -18.96 2.06 9.06
N CYS A 75 -17.92 1.26 8.94
CA CYS A 75 -17.10 1.14 7.72
C CYS A 75 -17.63 0.09 6.73
N VAL A 76 -18.86 -0.39 6.90
CA VAL A 76 -19.46 -1.38 5.99
C VAL A 76 -19.51 -0.87 4.55
N GLU A 77 -19.74 0.42 4.36
CA GLU A 77 -19.75 1.06 3.05
C GLU A 77 -18.39 1.01 2.34
N TRP A 78 -17.31 0.86 3.12
CA TRP A 78 -15.95 0.73 2.62
C TRP A 78 -15.53 -0.72 2.41
N GLY A 79 -16.46 -1.67 2.56
CA GLY A 79 -16.19 -3.09 2.43
C GLY A 79 -15.64 -3.76 3.70
N HIS A 80 -15.64 -3.08 4.83
CA HIS A 80 -15.19 -3.63 6.10
C HIS A 80 -16.32 -4.46 6.74
N ARG A 81 -16.15 -5.76 6.72
CA ARG A 81 -17.14 -6.71 7.29
C ARG A 81 -16.73 -7.21 8.66
N SER A 82 -15.44 -7.22 8.97
CA SER A 82 -14.89 -7.71 10.22
C SER A 82 -13.86 -6.76 10.79
N VAL A 83 -13.49 -6.97 12.04
CA VAL A 83 -12.43 -6.22 12.70
C VAL A 83 -11.10 -6.41 11.96
N LEU A 84 -10.88 -7.56 11.34
CA LEU A 84 -9.71 -7.79 10.52
C LEU A 84 -9.60 -6.78 9.37
N ASP A 85 -10.71 -6.49 8.70
CA ASP A 85 -10.73 -5.57 7.56
C ASP A 85 -10.36 -4.13 7.96
N CYS A 86 -10.57 -3.76 9.22
CA CYS A 86 -10.16 -2.45 9.74
C CYS A 86 -8.66 -2.33 9.94
N SER A 87 -7.94 -3.44 10.01
CA SER A 87 -6.51 -3.48 10.28
C SER A 87 -5.70 -3.92 9.06
N VAL A 88 -6.21 -4.83 8.27
CA VAL A 88 -5.48 -5.45 7.16
C VAL A 88 -6.32 -5.44 5.89
N ARG A 89 -5.73 -4.89 4.82
CA ARG A 89 -6.33 -4.94 3.48
C ARG A 89 -5.96 -6.19 2.71
N GLU A 90 -4.71 -6.63 2.84
CA GLU A 90 -4.18 -7.72 2.02
C GLU A 90 -3.02 -8.42 2.71
N PHE A 91 -3.02 -9.74 2.66
CA PHE A 91 -1.86 -10.57 2.99
C PHE A 91 -1.21 -11.02 1.68
N ARG A 92 0.05 -10.66 1.47
CA ARG A 92 0.77 -10.99 0.26
C ARG A 92 1.58 -12.28 0.41
N ALA A 93 1.82 -12.95 -0.71
CA ALA A 93 2.55 -14.21 -0.74
C ALA A 93 4.02 -14.09 -0.31
N ASP A 94 4.61 -12.90 -0.44
CA ASP A 94 6.00 -12.63 -0.04
C ASP A 94 6.18 -12.40 1.47
N GLY A 95 5.10 -12.46 2.24
CA GLY A 95 5.10 -12.22 3.67
C GLY A 95 4.82 -10.78 4.07
N SER A 96 4.73 -9.87 3.12
CA SER A 96 4.31 -8.50 3.41
C SER A 96 2.80 -8.43 3.61
N VAL A 97 2.37 -7.42 4.36
CA VAL A 97 0.97 -7.16 4.67
C VAL A 97 0.66 -5.71 4.37
N VAL A 98 -0.42 -5.47 3.64
CA VAL A 98 -0.93 -4.12 3.44
C VAL A 98 -1.92 -3.82 4.54
N LEU A 99 -1.62 -2.82 5.36
CA LEU A 99 -2.45 -2.42 6.49
C LEU A 99 -3.57 -1.47 6.05
N ASP A 100 -4.69 -1.54 6.75
CA ASP A 100 -5.74 -0.54 6.65
C ASP A 100 -5.50 0.54 7.72
N SER A 101 -5.82 1.78 7.39
CA SER A 101 -5.56 2.91 8.29
C SER A 101 -6.61 3.08 9.39
N MET A 102 -7.72 2.37 9.34
CA MET A 102 -8.84 2.60 10.26
C MET A 102 -8.50 2.32 11.73
N THR A 103 -7.60 1.37 11.99
CA THR A 103 -7.19 1.03 13.35
C THR A 103 -6.25 2.09 13.96
N PHE A 104 -5.67 2.96 13.15
CA PHE A 104 -4.83 4.05 13.69
C PHE A 104 -5.62 5.15 14.39
N GLY A 105 -6.89 5.21 14.21
CA GLY A 105 -7.71 6.17 14.88
C GLY A 105 -8.81 6.77 14.14
#